data_9bc53c92320758007a3104534e6518be
#
_entry.id   9bc53c92320758007a3104534e6518be
#
_cell.length_a   1.000
_cell.length_b   1.000
_cell.length_c   1.000
_cell.angle_alpha   90.00
_cell.angle_beta   90.00
_cell.angle_gamma   90.00
#
_symmetry.space_group_name_H-M   'P 1'
#
loop_
_entity.id
_entity.type
_entity.pdbx_description
1 polymer ?
#
loop_
_entity_poly.entity_id
_entity_poly.type
_entity_poly.pdbx_seq_one_letter_code
_entity_poly.pdbx_strand_id
1 'polypeptide(L)'
;MSLHTISDTIDRALNAAGLNSRSGSVKTVMATIRAALDAAGLRQSEPGTPTVERTTDIALHGRFLSRAYSGPAGERAYKVYIPAAYRGEPMPLVVMLHGCKQNPDDFAAGTRMNALAEEHGFLVAYPAQSANANGSNCWNWFQGKHQQRNGGEPAILAGIVAEIVHDCRVDERRVYVAGLSAGAAMAVILGVTHPDVFAAVGAHSGLPFGAAQDVGSAFAAMQGGAHAPAAPHAIPTIVFHGDRDTTVSPKNSAAIFEQTVALLGDKACTPLARKVREDVSAPGRHYTSTVYADGAGQPRAEQWVLHGGGHAWSGGSAAGSYADEKGPDASAEMVRFFMAQRRA
;
A
#
# COMPACT_ATOMS: atom_id res chain seq x y z
N MET A 1 -7.56 0.17 -19.51
CA MET A 1 -7.46 -1.13 -20.22
C MET A 1 -8.07 -0.97 -21.60
N SER A 2 -7.31 -1.25 -22.65
CA SER A 2 -7.81 -1.21 -24.02
C SER A 2 -8.91 -2.27 -24.20
N LEU A 3 -9.95 -1.96 -24.98
CA LEU A 3 -11.02 -2.90 -25.37
C LEU A 3 -10.49 -4.21 -25.98
N HIS A 4 -9.31 -4.18 -26.60
CA HIS A 4 -8.58 -5.36 -27.08
C HIS A 4 -8.22 -6.33 -25.94
N THR A 5 -7.74 -5.82 -24.80
CA THR A 5 -7.31 -6.66 -23.67
C THR A 5 -8.46 -7.38 -22.98
N ILE A 6 -9.65 -6.76 -22.95
CA ILE A 6 -10.87 -7.36 -22.38
C ILE A 6 -11.40 -8.46 -23.34
N SER A 7 -11.41 -8.20 -24.63
CA SER A 7 -11.82 -9.19 -25.65
C SER A 7 -10.93 -10.43 -25.61
N ASP A 8 -9.61 -10.26 -25.54
CA ASP A 8 -8.64 -11.37 -25.48
C ASP A 8 -8.75 -12.20 -24.18
N THR A 9 -9.18 -11.56 -23.09
CA THR A 9 -9.39 -12.27 -21.81
C THR A 9 -10.69 -13.07 -21.83
N ILE A 10 -11.74 -12.53 -22.43
CA ILE A 10 -13.03 -13.23 -22.62
C ILE A 10 -12.85 -14.40 -23.60
N ASP A 11 -12.14 -14.20 -24.71
CA ASP A 11 -11.88 -15.27 -25.67
C ASP A 11 -11.05 -16.42 -25.07
N ARG A 12 -10.08 -16.11 -24.21
CA ARG A 12 -9.30 -17.12 -23.45
C ARG A 12 -10.17 -17.87 -22.45
N ALA A 13 -11.05 -17.20 -21.74
CA ALA A 13 -11.96 -17.83 -20.79
C ALA A 13 -13.01 -18.72 -21.49
N LEU A 14 -13.55 -18.30 -22.64
CA LEU A 14 -14.48 -19.08 -23.44
C LEU A 14 -13.81 -20.32 -24.06
N ASN A 15 -12.59 -20.19 -24.55
CA ASN A 15 -11.80 -21.32 -25.06
C ASN A 15 -11.44 -22.33 -23.96
N ALA A 16 -11.10 -21.85 -22.76
CA ALA A 16 -10.83 -22.72 -21.60
C ALA A 16 -12.07 -23.48 -21.11
N ALA A 17 -13.27 -22.91 -21.34
CA ALA A 17 -14.58 -23.54 -21.06
C ALA A 17 -15.07 -24.41 -22.19
N GLY A 18 -14.36 -24.61 -23.29
CA GLY A 18 -14.76 -25.41 -24.46
C GLY A 18 -15.82 -24.76 -25.33
N LEU A 19 -16.08 -23.45 -25.18
CA LEU A 19 -17.07 -22.69 -25.92
C LEU A 19 -16.38 -21.93 -27.08
N ASN A 20 -16.46 -22.49 -28.29
CA ASN A 20 -15.87 -21.87 -29.49
C ASN A 20 -16.58 -20.57 -29.87
N SER A 21 -15.80 -19.49 -30.07
CA SER A 21 -16.28 -18.14 -30.48
C SER A 21 -16.97 -18.07 -31.86
N ARG A 22 -17.10 -19.17 -32.59
CA ARG A 22 -17.70 -19.24 -33.91
C ARG A 22 -19.18 -19.65 -33.94
N SER A 23 -19.81 -19.97 -32.80
CA SER A 23 -21.23 -20.28 -32.75
C SER A 23 -22.05 -18.97 -32.67
N GLY A 24 -23.20 -18.91 -33.38
CA GLY A 24 -24.07 -17.74 -33.43
C GLY A 24 -24.57 -17.26 -32.06
N SER A 25 -24.60 -18.12 -31.06
CA SER A 25 -24.97 -17.81 -29.67
C SER A 25 -23.99 -16.84 -28.98
N VAL A 26 -22.69 -16.90 -29.29
CA VAL A 26 -21.67 -16.03 -28.65
C VAL A 26 -21.80 -14.60 -29.15
N LYS A 27 -22.13 -14.40 -30.43
CA LYS A 27 -22.39 -13.05 -30.99
C LYS A 27 -23.60 -12.38 -30.31
N THR A 28 -24.61 -13.13 -30.00
CA THR A 28 -25.83 -12.66 -29.32
C THR A 28 -25.52 -12.29 -27.86
N VAL A 29 -24.73 -13.10 -27.14
CA VAL A 29 -24.32 -12.83 -25.76
C VAL A 29 -23.44 -11.57 -25.70
N MET A 30 -22.49 -11.38 -26.63
CA MET A 30 -21.66 -10.19 -26.69
C MET A 30 -22.47 -8.93 -27.04
N ALA A 31 -23.48 -9.04 -27.87
CA ALA A 31 -24.39 -7.93 -28.17
C ALA A 31 -25.24 -7.55 -26.94
N THR A 32 -25.71 -8.55 -26.18
CA THR A 32 -26.46 -8.34 -24.94
C THR A 32 -25.58 -7.69 -23.83
N ILE A 33 -24.32 -8.13 -23.69
CA ILE A 33 -23.37 -7.51 -22.74
C ILE A 33 -23.08 -6.07 -23.14
N ARG A 34 -22.89 -5.77 -24.43
CA ARG A 34 -22.71 -4.39 -24.88
C ARG A 34 -23.94 -3.51 -24.61
N ALA A 35 -25.15 -4.04 -24.90
CA ALA A 35 -26.40 -3.32 -24.62
C ALA A 35 -26.59 -3.07 -23.11
N ALA A 36 -26.19 -4.02 -22.24
CA ALA A 36 -26.25 -3.86 -20.81
C ALA A 36 -25.23 -2.81 -20.28
N LEU A 37 -24.03 -2.76 -20.84
CA LEU A 37 -23.02 -1.75 -20.52
C LEU A 37 -23.44 -0.35 -20.99
N ASP A 38 -24.08 -0.25 -22.15
CA ASP A 38 -24.67 1.00 -22.67
C ASP A 38 -25.84 1.48 -21.78
N ALA A 39 -26.70 0.58 -21.35
CA ALA A 39 -27.81 0.88 -20.43
C ALA A 39 -27.37 1.25 -19.01
N ALA A 40 -26.21 0.77 -18.57
CA ALA A 40 -25.60 1.12 -17.28
C ALA A 40 -24.84 2.46 -17.30
N GLY A 41 -24.85 3.21 -18.42
CA GLY A 41 -24.21 4.53 -18.52
C GLY A 41 -22.67 4.49 -18.53
N LEU A 42 -22.06 3.34 -18.82
CA LEU A 42 -20.61 3.15 -18.88
C LEU A 42 -20.02 3.46 -20.27
N ARG A 43 -20.65 4.37 -21.03
CA ARG A 43 -20.05 4.94 -22.25
C ARG A 43 -18.95 5.91 -21.90
N GLN A 44 -17.74 5.70 -22.43
CA GLN A 44 -16.74 6.75 -22.51
C GLN A 44 -17.25 7.83 -23.48
N SER A 45 -17.47 9.03 -22.95
CA SER A 45 -17.73 10.23 -23.75
C SER A 45 -16.49 10.57 -24.56
N GLU A 46 -16.68 10.97 -25.83
CA GLU A 46 -15.65 11.56 -26.66
C GLU A 46 -15.06 12.84 -26.00
N PRO A 47 -13.80 13.23 -26.29
CA PRO A 47 -13.13 14.28 -25.55
C PRO A 47 -13.76 15.65 -25.86
N GLY A 48 -14.57 16.13 -24.92
CA GLY A 48 -14.99 17.51 -24.83
C GLY A 48 -13.86 18.37 -24.27
N THR A 49 -13.70 19.58 -24.81
CA THR A 49 -12.73 20.61 -24.45
C THR A 49 -12.53 20.75 -22.95
N PRO A 50 -11.29 20.77 -22.43
CA PRO A 50 -11.02 20.75 -20.99
C PRO A 50 -11.40 22.07 -20.34
N THR A 51 -12.32 22.04 -19.39
CA THR A 51 -12.46 23.09 -18.38
C THR A 51 -11.33 22.91 -17.38
N VAL A 52 -10.43 23.89 -17.33
CA VAL A 52 -9.24 23.91 -16.47
C VAL A 52 -9.68 24.10 -15.02
N GLU A 53 -9.85 23.03 -14.26
CA GLU A 53 -9.69 23.07 -12.82
C GLU A 53 -8.21 22.92 -12.49
N ARG A 54 -7.64 23.94 -11.86
CA ARG A 54 -6.24 23.96 -11.41
C ARG A 54 -6.04 23.01 -10.25
N THR A 55 -5.81 21.73 -10.51
CA THR A 55 -4.91 20.94 -9.71
C THR A 55 -3.51 21.45 -10.02
N THR A 56 -2.80 21.94 -9.03
CA THR A 56 -1.38 22.24 -9.13
C THR A 56 -0.66 20.92 -9.41
N ASP A 57 -0.49 20.59 -10.69
CA ASP A 57 0.43 19.54 -11.13
C ASP A 57 1.83 19.99 -10.69
N ILE A 58 2.33 19.45 -9.57
CA ILE A 58 3.73 19.56 -9.21
C ILE A 58 4.48 18.79 -10.29
N ALA A 59 5.12 19.53 -11.20
CA ALA A 59 5.93 18.93 -12.25
C ALA A 59 7.03 18.09 -11.58
N LEU A 60 6.99 16.77 -11.74
CA LEU A 60 7.99 15.86 -11.19
C LEU A 60 9.30 16.04 -12.00
N HIS A 61 10.23 16.81 -11.46
CA HIS A 61 11.56 17.03 -12.04
C HIS A 61 12.61 16.03 -11.50
N GLY A 62 12.24 15.17 -10.57
CA GLY A 62 13.10 14.14 -10.00
C GLY A 62 13.36 12.98 -10.96
N ARG A 63 14.23 12.06 -10.53
CA ARG A 63 14.62 10.87 -11.31
C ARG A 63 13.91 9.64 -10.78
N PHE A 64 13.20 8.92 -11.63
CA PHE A 64 12.55 7.65 -11.30
C PHE A 64 13.32 6.50 -12.00
N LEU A 65 14.22 5.86 -11.27
CA LEU A 65 15.24 4.95 -11.79
C LEU A 65 14.83 3.49 -11.53
N SER A 66 14.94 2.64 -12.54
CA SER A 66 14.81 1.18 -12.41
C SER A 66 16.15 0.56 -11.98
N ARG A 67 16.09 -0.36 -11.02
CA ARG A 67 17.23 -1.08 -10.46
C ARG A 67 16.88 -2.55 -10.20
N ALA A 68 17.87 -3.36 -9.91
CA ALA A 68 17.71 -4.75 -9.51
C ALA A 68 18.66 -5.06 -8.35
N TYR A 69 18.09 -5.57 -7.28
CA TYR A 69 18.81 -6.10 -6.14
C TYR A 69 19.06 -7.60 -6.32
N SER A 70 20.25 -8.07 -5.96
CA SER A 70 20.60 -9.50 -5.87
C SER A 70 21.38 -9.75 -4.58
N GLY A 71 20.92 -10.71 -3.78
CA GLY A 71 21.53 -11.06 -2.50
C GLY A 71 21.22 -12.50 -2.08
N PRO A 72 21.72 -12.94 -0.91
CA PRO A 72 21.58 -14.33 -0.46
C PRO A 72 20.14 -14.82 -0.34
N ALA A 73 19.17 -13.93 -0.06
CA ALA A 73 17.76 -14.27 0.07
C ALA A 73 17.02 -14.31 -1.28
N GLY A 74 17.64 -13.85 -2.36
CA GLY A 74 17.08 -13.80 -3.70
C GLY A 74 17.30 -12.46 -4.39
N GLU A 75 16.65 -12.30 -5.53
CA GLU A 75 16.72 -11.10 -6.36
C GLU A 75 15.36 -10.42 -6.47
N ARG A 76 15.37 -9.10 -6.71
CA ARG A 76 14.14 -8.32 -6.89
C ARG A 76 14.41 -7.04 -7.67
N ALA A 77 13.61 -6.79 -8.71
CA ALA A 77 13.58 -5.47 -9.33
C ALA A 77 12.94 -4.45 -8.37
N TYR A 78 13.39 -3.21 -8.46
CA TYR A 78 12.77 -2.10 -7.74
C TYR A 78 12.95 -0.80 -8.51
N LYS A 79 12.17 0.22 -8.16
CA LYS A 79 12.39 1.57 -8.62
C LYS A 79 12.71 2.49 -7.45
N VAL A 80 13.54 3.49 -7.69
CA VAL A 80 13.84 4.53 -6.71
C VAL A 80 13.52 5.90 -7.32
N TYR A 81 12.74 6.69 -6.59
CA TYR A 81 12.51 8.09 -6.90
C TYR A 81 13.46 8.96 -6.08
N ILE A 82 14.19 9.82 -6.76
CA ILE A 82 15.14 10.77 -6.19
C ILE A 82 14.63 12.17 -6.53
N PRO A 83 14.20 12.97 -5.54
CA PRO A 83 13.65 14.31 -5.80
C PRO A 83 14.67 15.24 -6.44
N ALA A 84 14.19 16.21 -7.19
CA ALA A 84 15.03 17.16 -7.92
C ALA A 84 15.93 18.00 -7.01
N ALA A 85 15.49 18.22 -5.78
CA ALA A 85 16.27 18.99 -4.79
C ALA A 85 17.45 18.23 -4.20
N TYR A 86 17.52 16.89 -4.34
CA TYR A 86 18.59 16.06 -3.75
C TYR A 86 19.98 16.45 -4.30
N ARG A 87 20.92 16.74 -3.41
CA ARG A 87 22.32 17.14 -3.72
C ARG A 87 23.36 16.24 -3.03
N GLY A 88 22.92 15.10 -2.44
CA GLY A 88 23.78 14.19 -1.70
C GLY A 88 23.79 14.42 -0.18
N GLU A 89 22.90 15.23 0.35
CA GLU A 89 22.62 15.31 1.78
C GLU A 89 21.84 14.11 2.29
N PRO A 90 21.97 13.73 3.58
CA PRO A 90 21.18 12.64 4.15
C PRO A 90 19.68 12.94 4.12
N MET A 91 18.91 12.16 3.36
CA MET A 91 17.44 12.27 3.25
C MET A 91 16.72 11.07 3.86
N PRO A 92 15.46 11.22 4.34
CA PRO A 92 14.63 10.09 4.70
C PRO A 92 14.37 9.18 3.49
N LEU A 93 14.03 7.92 3.77
CA LEU A 93 13.60 6.95 2.75
C LEU A 93 12.23 6.39 3.11
N VAL A 94 11.29 6.41 2.17
CA VAL A 94 10.00 5.73 2.26
C VAL A 94 9.99 4.55 1.29
N VAL A 95 9.75 3.34 1.81
CA VAL A 95 9.59 2.12 1.00
C VAL A 95 8.10 1.89 0.79
N MET A 96 7.66 1.82 -0.47
CA MET A 96 6.26 1.69 -0.88
C MET A 96 6.00 0.33 -1.49
N LEU A 97 5.19 -0.51 -0.81
CA LEU A 97 4.88 -1.88 -1.21
C LEU A 97 3.48 -1.96 -1.84
N HIS A 98 3.43 -2.23 -3.13
CA HIS A 98 2.18 -2.30 -3.89
C HIS A 98 1.28 -3.48 -3.48
N GLY A 99 -0.01 -3.40 -3.79
CA GLY A 99 -0.97 -4.49 -3.62
C GLY A 99 -0.87 -5.56 -4.72
N CYS A 100 -1.63 -6.65 -4.58
CA CYS A 100 -1.75 -7.68 -5.61
C CYS A 100 -2.15 -7.09 -6.95
N LYS A 101 -1.62 -7.64 -8.06
CA LYS A 101 -1.87 -7.22 -9.45
C LYS A 101 -1.35 -5.83 -9.82
N GLN A 102 -0.76 -5.10 -8.88
CA GLN A 102 -0.10 -3.83 -9.12
C GLN A 102 1.39 -4.02 -9.46
N ASN A 103 2.05 -2.92 -9.77
CA ASN A 103 3.48 -2.80 -9.99
C ASN A 103 3.97 -1.43 -9.47
N PRO A 104 5.29 -1.17 -9.42
CA PRO A 104 5.87 0.08 -8.95
C PRO A 104 5.31 1.35 -9.61
N ASP A 105 5.11 1.34 -10.92
CA ASP A 105 4.64 2.52 -11.67
C ASP A 105 3.18 2.84 -11.34
N ASP A 106 2.32 1.82 -11.36
CA ASP A 106 0.91 1.92 -11.02
C ASP A 106 0.73 2.43 -9.57
N PHE A 107 1.51 1.88 -8.63
CA PHE A 107 1.41 2.26 -7.23
C PHE A 107 1.98 3.67 -6.97
N ALA A 108 3.06 4.06 -7.64
CA ALA A 108 3.59 5.42 -7.56
C ALA A 108 2.59 6.45 -8.10
N ALA A 109 1.94 6.14 -9.23
CA ALA A 109 0.91 7.00 -9.81
C ALA A 109 -0.33 7.11 -8.90
N GLY A 110 -0.82 5.98 -8.37
CA GLY A 110 -2.00 5.93 -7.51
C GLY A 110 -1.80 6.62 -6.17
N THR A 111 -0.64 6.46 -5.54
CA THR A 111 -0.36 7.04 -4.22
C THR A 111 0.14 8.48 -4.28
N ARG A 112 0.63 8.94 -5.42
CA ARG A 112 1.28 10.27 -5.60
C ARG A 112 2.45 10.52 -4.63
N MET A 113 3.07 9.47 -4.09
CA MET A 113 4.13 9.61 -3.09
C MET A 113 5.36 10.34 -3.65
N ASN A 114 5.61 10.26 -4.97
CA ASN A 114 6.69 11.02 -5.63
C ASN A 114 6.47 12.54 -5.57
N ALA A 115 5.22 13.01 -5.64
CA ALA A 115 4.92 14.44 -5.52
C ALA A 115 5.22 14.94 -4.09
N LEU A 116 4.85 14.16 -3.08
CA LEU A 116 5.19 14.46 -1.69
C LEU A 116 6.70 14.39 -1.43
N ALA A 117 7.41 13.50 -2.14
CA ALA A 117 8.88 13.44 -2.08
C ALA A 117 9.55 14.70 -2.61
N GLU A 118 9.02 15.32 -3.69
CA GLU A 118 9.47 16.63 -4.17
C GLU A 118 9.20 17.74 -3.13
N GLU A 119 8.01 17.72 -2.52
CA GLU A 119 7.59 18.77 -1.59
C GLU A 119 8.35 18.71 -0.26
N HIS A 120 8.56 17.51 0.28
CA HIS A 120 9.09 17.31 1.63
C HIS A 120 10.54 16.82 1.70
N GLY A 121 11.18 16.52 0.57
CA GLY A 121 12.59 16.14 0.51
C GLY A 121 12.87 14.76 1.09
N PHE A 122 12.40 13.68 0.46
CA PHE A 122 12.73 12.30 0.83
C PHE A 122 12.83 11.41 -0.41
N LEU A 123 13.54 10.30 -0.29
CA LEU A 123 13.66 9.28 -1.32
C LEU A 123 12.47 8.31 -1.23
N VAL A 124 12.02 7.76 -2.37
CA VAL A 124 10.99 6.72 -2.37
C VAL A 124 11.49 5.48 -3.10
N ALA A 125 11.39 4.32 -2.45
CA ALA A 125 11.69 3.03 -3.08
C ALA A 125 10.40 2.25 -3.33
N TYR A 126 10.29 1.66 -4.51
CA TYR A 126 9.16 0.83 -4.93
C TYR A 126 9.67 -0.55 -5.36
N PRO A 127 9.82 -1.49 -4.43
CA PRO A 127 10.12 -2.88 -4.79
C PRO A 127 9.00 -3.48 -5.64
N ALA A 128 9.37 -4.29 -6.65
CA ALA A 128 8.43 -4.97 -7.53
C ALA A 128 8.28 -6.42 -7.12
N GLN A 129 7.08 -6.89 -6.80
CA GLN A 129 6.86 -8.31 -6.63
C GLN A 129 6.98 -9.03 -7.98
N SER A 130 7.70 -10.15 -7.99
CA SER A 130 7.95 -10.95 -9.17
C SER A 130 6.79 -11.92 -9.45
N ALA A 131 6.37 -12.02 -10.70
CA ALA A 131 5.39 -13.02 -11.13
C ALA A 131 5.88 -14.46 -10.90
N ASN A 132 7.20 -14.70 -10.92
CA ASN A 132 7.80 -15.99 -10.59
C ASN A 132 7.68 -16.34 -9.09
N ALA A 133 7.67 -15.35 -8.21
CA ALA A 133 7.50 -15.56 -6.79
C ALA A 133 6.00 -15.70 -6.40
N ASN A 134 5.12 -15.00 -7.14
CA ASN A 134 3.67 -15.08 -6.98
C ASN A 134 2.97 -14.64 -8.27
N GLY A 135 2.18 -15.54 -8.89
CA GLY A 135 1.54 -15.30 -10.19
C GLY A 135 0.54 -14.14 -10.23
N SER A 136 0.11 -13.64 -9.07
CA SER A 136 -0.74 -12.44 -8.93
C SER A 136 0.04 -11.21 -8.47
N ASN A 137 1.37 -11.25 -8.46
CA ASN A 137 2.24 -10.21 -7.93
C ASN A 137 1.90 -9.83 -6.47
N CYS A 138 1.33 -10.76 -5.68
CA CYS A 138 1.09 -10.55 -4.26
C CYS A 138 2.36 -10.80 -3.45
N TRP A 139 2.64 -9.98 -2.45
CA TRP A 139 3.62 -10.34 -1.43
C TRP A 139 3.15 -11.56 -0.68
N ASN A 140 4.06 -12.51 -0.41
CA ASN A 140 3.72 -13.82 0.18
C ASN A 140 3.63 -13.78 1.72
N TRP A 141 2.99 -12.75 2.26
CA TRP A 141 2.84 -12.44 3.69
C TRP A 141 2.26 -13.59 4.51
N PHE A 142 1.52 -14.51 3.86
CA PHE A 142 0.84 -15.66 4.48
C PHE A 142 1.70 -16.93 4.58
N GLN A 143 2.96 -16.88 4.21
CA GLN A 143 3.88 -18.03 4.32
C GLN A 143 4.88 -17.79 5.44
N GLY A 144 5.05 -18.76 6.35
CA GLY A 144 5.93 -18.63 7.52
C GLY A 144 7.37 -18.19 7.20
N LYS A 145 7.94 -18.66 6.08
CA LYS A 145 9.28 -18.24 5.62
C LYS A 145 9.38 -16.74 5.27
N HIS A 146 8.25 -16.10 4.96
CA HIS A 146 8.17 -14.67 4.63
C HIS A 146 7.74 -13.81 5.84
N GLN A 147 7.76 -14.38 7.05
CA GLN A 147 7.50 -13.68 8.31
C GLN A 147 8.72 -13.70 9.25
N GLN A 148 9.90 -13.94 8.69
CA GLN A 148 11.16 -14.07 9.43
C GLN A 148 12.19 -13.05 8.96
N ARG A 149 13.04 -12.60 9.90
CA ARG A 149 14.07 -11.59 9.63
C ARG A 149 15.04 -12.01 8.51
N ASN A 150 15.56 -13.23 8.60
CA ASN A 150 16.67 -13.69 7.74
C ASN A 150 16.18 -14.57 6.58
N GLY A 151 14.88 -14.49 6.21
CA GLY A 151 14.31 -15.34 5.19
C GLY A 151 13.35 -14.63 4.26
N GLY A 152 13.21 -15.17 3.06
CA GLY A 152 12.20 -14.78 2.09
C GLY A 152 12.19 -13.29 1.71
N GLU A 153 10.99 -12.77 1.50
CA GLU A 153 10.80 -11.39 1.03
C GLU A 153 11.27 -10.33 2.03
N PRO A 154 11.10 -10.48 3.37
CA PRO A 154 11.63 -9.49 4.31
C PRO A 154 13.14 -9.28 4.19
N ALA A 155 13.92 -10.34 4.04
CA ALA A 155 15.37 -10.23 3.87
C ALA A 155 15.76 -9.57 2.53
N ILE A 156 15.02 -9.85 1.45
CA ILE A 156 15.22 -9.18 0.14
C ILE A 156 14.92 -7.68 0.27
N LEU A 157 13.80 -7.31 0.91
CA LEU A 157 13.38 -5.91 1.07
C LEU A 157 14.34 -5.13 1.96
N ALA A 158 14.83 -5.73 3.05
CA ALA A 158 15.88 -5.14 3.88
C ALA A 158 17.20 -4.97 3.11
N GLY A 159 17.54 -5.93 2.23
CA GLY A 159 18.70 -5.83 1.34
C GLY A 159 18.57 -4.68 0.33
N ILE A 160 17.41 -4.46 -0.26
CA ILE A 160 17.14 -3.30 -1.14
C ILE A 160 17.35 -1.99 -0.36
N VAL A 161 16.86 -1.91 0.87
CA VAL A 161 17.06 -0.73 1.72
C VAL A 161 18.56 -0.50 1.97
N ALA A 162 19.32 -1.55 2.31
CA ALA A 162 20.75 -1.45 2.54
C ALA A 162 21.51 -0.98 1.28
N GLU A 163 21.14 -1.45 0.10
CA GLU A 163 21.70 -1.00 -1.18
C GLU A 163 21.41 0.50 -1.43
N ILE A 164 20.17 0.95 -1.19
CA ILE A 164 19.81 2.36 -1.36
C ILE A 164 20.54 3.24 -0.33
N VAL A 165 20.67 2.78 0.92
CA VAL A 165 21.43 3.47 1.96
C VAL A 165 22.90 3.64 1.56
N HIS A 166 23.50 2.60 0.97
CA HIS A 166 24.87 2.65 0.47
C HIS A 166 25.05 3.61 -0.72
N ASP A 167 24.12 3.55 -1.71
CA ASP A 167 24.23 4.30 -2.98
C ASP A 167 23.76 5.76 -2.88
N CYS A 168 22.79 6.01 -2.00
CA CYS A 168 22.22 7.32 -1.75
C CYS A 168 22.43 7.65 -0.27
N ARG A 169 22.83 8.87 0.05
CA ARG A 169 22.98 9.27 1.45
C ARG A 169 21.60 9.34 2.13
N VAL A 170 21.16 8.20 2.70
CA VAL A 170 19.92 8.10 3.48
C VAL A 170 20.21 8.45 4.94
N ASP A 171 19.29 9.18 5.59
CA ASP A 171 19.28 9.26 7.07
C ASP A 171 18.71 7.93 7.60
N GLU A 172 19.59 7.01 7.98
CA GLU A 172 19.24 5.67 8.43
C GLU A 172 18.29 5.63 9.63
N ARG A 173 18.17 6.73 10.38
CA ARG A 173 17.21 6.86 11.48
C ARG A 173 15.80 7.22 10.98
N ARG A 174 15.65 7.57 9.70
CA ARG A 174 14.39 7.98 9.06
C ARG A 174 14.09 7.14 7.84
N VAL A 175 14.05 5.81 8.02
CA VAL A 175 13.61 4.84 7.01
C VAL A 175 12.23 4.33 7.40
N TYR A 176 11.29 4.40 6.48
CA TYR A 176 9.88 4.06 6.73
C TYR A 176 9.40 3.07 5.68
N VAL A 177 8.36 2.30 6.01
CA VAL A 177 7.73 1.38 5.05
C VAL A 177 6.22 1.53 5.08
N ALA A 178 5.61 1.56 3.91
CA ALA A 178 4.17 1.58 3.76
C ALA A 178 3.71 0.67 2.62
N GLY A 179 2.43 0.31 2.62
CA GLY A 179 1.88 -0.49 1.53
C GLY A 179 0.36 -0.59 1.55
N LEU A 180 -0.17 -1.20 0.48
CA LEU A 180 -1.58 -1.50 0.29
C LEU A 180 -1.81 -3.01 0.32
N SER A 181 -2.85 -3.49 1.03
CA SER A 181 -3.30 -4.89 0.95
C SER A 181 -2.17 -5.87 1.33
N ALA A 182 -1.78 -6.77 0.42
CA ALA A 182 -0.62 -7.66 0.61
C ALA A 182 0.67 -6.88 0.91
N GLY A 183 0.87 -5.70 0.28
CA GLY A 183 1.99 -4.82 0.56
C GLY A 183 1.94 -4.22 1.97
N ALA A 184 0.74 -3.89 2.47
CA ALA A 184 0.57 -3.44 3.86
C ALA A 184 0.86 -4.55 4.87
N ALA A 185 0.39 -5.78 4.61
CA ALA A 185 0.72 -6.93 5.44
C ALA A 185 2.25 -7.18 5.50
N MET A 186 2.94 -7.06 4.36
CA MET A 186 4.40 -7.17 4.30
C MET A 186 5.09 -5.99 5.01
N ALA A 187 4.54 -4.76 4.93
CA ALA A 187 5.06 -3.61 5.68
C ALA A 187 4.96 -3.82 7.20
N VAL A 188 3.84 -4.39 7.69
CA VAL A 188 3.68 -4.76 9.10
C VAL A 188 4.70 -5.83 9.49
N ILE A 189 4.92 -6.86 8.67
CA ILE A 189 5.95 -7.88 8.90
C ILE A 189 7.34 -7.25 9.01
N LEU A 190 7.68 -6.32 8.12
CA LEU A 190 8.97 -5.61 8.17
C LEU A 190 9.12 -4.78 9.45
N GLY A 191 8.08 -4.09 9.90
CA GLY A 191 8.09 -3.36 11.16
C GLY A 191 8.36 -4.25 12.38
N VAL A 192 7.86 -5.49 12.35
CA VAL A 192 8.08 -6.48 13.42
C VAL A 192 9.44 -7.14 13.31
N THR A 193 9.88 -7.52 12.11
CA THR A 193 11.11 -8.31 11.91
C THR A 193 12.37 -7.46 11.80
N HIS A 194 12.25 -6.19 11.39
CA HIS A 194 13.36 -5.26 11.17
C HIS A 194 13.15 -3.91 11.88
N PRO A 195 12.85 -3.90 13.21
CA PRO A 195 12.64 -2.65 13.96
C PRO A 195 13.92 -1.81 14.08
N ASP A 196 15.07 -2.40 13.77
CA ASP A 196 16.39 -1.76 13.67
C ASP A 196 16.65 -1.11 12.30
N VAL A 197 15.80 -1.35 11.31
CA VAL A 197 15.86 -0.73 9.97
C VAL A 197 14.77 0.35 9.83
N PHE A 198 13.54 0.03 10.20
CA PHE A 198 12.40 0.91 9.99
C PHE A 198 12.02 1.69 11.25
N ALA A 199 11.80 3.00 11.09
CA ALA A 199 11.36 3.89 12.16
C ALA A 199 9.83 3.92 12.34
N ALA A 200 9.07 3.64 11.27
CA ALA A 200 7.61 3.57 11.31
C ALA A 200 7.02 2.75 10.15
N VAL A 201 5.76 2.32 10.34
CA VAL A 201 4.95 1.58 9.35
C VAL A 201 3.69 2.37 8.97
N GLY A 202 3.34 2.35 7.67
CA GLY A 202 2.04 2.75 7.14
C GLY A 202 1.31 1.55 6.53
N ALA A 203 0.15 1.20 7.06
CA ALA A 203 -0.61 0.05 6.58
C ALA A 203 -1.97 0.48 6.04
N HIS A 204 -2.24 0.31 4.75
CA HIS A 204 -3.56 0.56 4.16
C HIS A 204 -4.23 -0.76 3.78
N SER A 205 -5.38 -1.07 4.37
CA SER A 205 -6.16 -2.30 4.11
C SER A 205 -5.32 -3.58 4.23
N GLY A 206 -4.42 -3.63 5.24
CA GLY A 206 -3.48 -4.73 5.49
C GLY A 206 -3.99 -5.76 6.50
N LEU A 207 -3.08 -6.66 6.88
CA LEU A 207 -3.31 -7.70 7.89
C LEU A 207 -2.19 -7.66 8.95
N PRO A 208 -2.49 -8.08 10.21
CA PRO A 208 -1.51 -8.07 11.29
C PRO A 208 -0.41 -9.12 11.10
N PHE A 209 0.69 -8.96 11.81
CA PHE A 209 1.76 -9.96 11.85
C PHE A 209 1.22 -11.30 12.36
N GLY A 210 1.61 -12.40 11.70
CA GLY A 210 1.18 -13.73 12.08
C GLY A 210 -0.27 -14.09 11.72
N ALA A 211 -0.94 -13.27 10.90
CA ALA A 211 -2.34 -13.45 10.51
C ALA A 211 -2.64 -14.79 9.82
N ALA A 212 -1.66 -15.38 9.13
CA ALA A 212 -1.81 -16.63 8.39
C ALA A 212 -0.49 -17.40 8.30
N GLN A 213 -0.56 -18.69 7.98
CA GLN A 213 0.60 -19.57 7.77
C GLN A 213 0.56 -20.27 6.39
N ASP A 214 -0.57 -20.23 5.71
CA ASP A 214 -0.83 -20.84 4.40
C ASP A 214 -1.95 -20.10 3.66
N VAL A 215 -2.27 -20.56 2.44
CA VAL A 215 -3.30 -19.94 1.59
C VAL A 215 -4.69 -20.03 2.22
N GLY A 216 -5.04 -21.14 2.87
CA GLY A 216 -6.35 -21.35 3.49
C GLY A 216 -6.58 -20.39 4.66
N SER A 217 -5.62 -20.31 5.58
CA SER A 217 -5.65 -19.36 6.70
C SER A 217 -5.58 -17.92 6.24
N ALA A 218 -4.91 -17.62 5.09
CA ALA A 218 -4.90 -16.29 4.50
C ALA A 218 -6.30 -15.84 4.08
N PHE A 219 -7.04 -16.67 3.37
CA PHE A 219 -8.42 -16.36 2.99
C PHE A 219 -9.32 -16.20 4.22
N ALA A 220 -9.20 -17.07 5.22
CA ALA A 220 -9.95 -16.94 6.46
C ALA A 220 -9.66 -15.61 7.18
N ALA A 221 -8.39 -15.21 7.29
CA ALA A 221 -7.97 -13.95 7.89
C ALA A 221 -8.48 -12.74 7.09
N MET A 222 -8.42 -12.79 5.77
CA MET A 222 -8.94 -11.71 4.90
C MET A 222 -10.44 -11.50 5.11
N GLN A 223 -11.24 -12.56 5.21
CA GLN A 223 -12.70 -12.48 5.33
C GLN A 223 -13.19 -12.20 6.76
N GLY A 224 -12.65 -12.92 7.73
CA GLY A 224 -13.15 -12.92 9.11
C GLY A 224 -12.43 -11.96 10.07
N GLY A 225 -11.27 -11.48 9.68
CA GLY A 225 -10.27 -10.88 10.56
C GLY A 225 -9.36 -11.95 11.18
N ALA A 226 -8.11 -11.61 11.39
CA ALA A 226 -7.12 -12.52 11.95
C ALA A 226 -7.18 -12.54 13.48
N HIS A 227 -7.12 -13.75 14.07
CA HIS A 227 -6.61 -13.94 15.42
C HIS A 227 -5.09 -13.90 15.36
N ALA A 228 -4.52 -12.70 15.45
CA ALA A 228 -3.08 -12.55 15.35
C ALA A 228 -2.41 -12.86 16.69
N PRO A 229 -1.30 -13.62 16.68
CA PRO A 229 -0.50 -13.81 17.89
C PRO A 229 0.10 -12.48 18.33
N ALA A 230 0.53 -12.39 19.58
CA ALA A 230 1.30 -11.25 20.06
C ALA A 230 2.56 -11.08 19.18
N ALA A 231 2.76 -9.91 18.62
CA ALA A 231 3.98 -9.61 17.88
C ALA A 231 5.15 -9.44 18.86
N PRO A 232 6.38 -9.89 18.51
CA PRO A 232 7.53 -9.73 19.41
C PRO A 232 8.01 -8.29 19.56
N HIS A 233 7.72 -7.47 18.56
CA HIS A 233 8.12 -6.05 18.49
C HIS A 233 7.01 -5.21 17.87
N ALA A 234 6.94 -3.94 18.25
CA ALA A 234 6.19 -2.92 17.55
C ALA A 234 7.03 -1.66 17.39
N ILE A 235 6.81 -0.98 16.28
CA ILE A 235 7.31 0.36 16.00
C ILE A 235 6.11 1.27 15.72
N PRO A 236 6.25 2.60 15.74
CA PRO A 236 5.17 3.51 15.43
C PRO A 236 4.44 3.15 14.14
N THR A 237 3.11 3.09 14.17
CA THR A 237 2.31 2.61 13.04
C THR A 237 1.08 3.48 12.80
N ILE A 238 0.85 3.85 11.53
CA ILE A 238 -0.38 4.49 11.05
C ILE A 238 -1.15 3.51 10.15
N VAL A 239 -2.46 3.37 10.40
CA VAL A 239 -3.31 2.37 9.72
C VAL A 239 -4.51 3.05 9.09
N PHE A 240 -4.81 2.73 7.83
CA PHE A 240 -6.00 3.16 7.09
C PHE A 240 -6.84 1.95 6.68
N HIS A 241 -8.18 2.06 6.77
CA HIS A 241 -9.08 1.03 6.25
C HIS A 241 -10.47 1.57 5.94
N GLY A 242 -11.04 1.16 4.80
CA GLY A 242 -12.43 1.41 4.48
C GLY A 242 -13.36 0.44 5.23
N ASP A 243 -14.41 0.96 5.88
CA ASP A 243 -15.36 0.12 6.63
C ASP A 243 -16.27 -0.73 5.72
N ARG A 244 -16.26 -0.47 4.40
CA ARG A 244 -16.92 -1.25 3.34
C ARG A 244 -15.93 -2.08 2.49
N ASP A 245 -14.72 -2.30 2.99
CA ASP A 245 -13.76 -3.18 2.33
C ASP A 245 -14.26 -4.64 2.35
N THR A 246 -14.56 -5.19 1.17
CA THR A 246 -15.05 -6.56 0.98
C THR A 246 -13.94 -7.54 0.62
N THR A 247 -12.70 -7.04 0.41
CA THR A 247 -11.52 -7.85 0.07
C THR A 247 -10.76 -8.24 1.33
N VAL A 248 -10.50 -7.28 2.20
CA VAL A 248 -9.85 -7.49 3.50
C VAL A 248 -10.73 -6.90 4.59
N SER A 249 -11.17 -7.73 5.52
CA SER A 249 -12.02 -7.32 6.64
C SER A 249 -11.38 -6.17 7.44
N PRO A 250 -12.12 -5.07 7.76
CA PRO A 250 -11.63 -3.97 8.58
C PRO A 250 -11.15 -4.39 9.97
N LYS A 251 -11.57 -5.56 10.46
CA LYS A 251 -11.07 -6.14 11.73
C LYS A 251 -9.55 -6.36 11.72
N ASN A 252 -8.95 -6.56 10.55
CA ASN A 252 -7.50 -6.73 10.44
C ASN A 252 -6.75 -5.44 10.78
N SER A 253 -7.26 -4.29 10.34
CA SER A 253 -6.67 -2.99 10.73
C SER A 253 -6.81 -2.70 12.21
N ALA A 254 -7.95 -3.05 12.81
CA ALA A 254 -8.13 -2.95 14.26
C ALA A 254 -7.10 -3.82 14.98
N ALA A 255 -6.87 -5.06 14.52
CA ALA A 255 -5.87 -5.95 15.11
C ALA A 255 -4.44 -5.41 14.97
N ILE A 256 -4.04 -4.82 13.81
CA ILE A 256 -2.73 -4.16 13.65
C ILE A 256 -2.59 -3.04 14.70
N PHE A 257 -3.61 -2.19 14.79
CA PHE A 257 -3.61 -1.05 15.69
C PHE A 257 -3.54 -1.45 17.16
N GLU A 258 -4.35 -2.43 17.58
CA GLU A 258 -4.36 -2.97 18.95
C GLU A 258 -3.02 -3.61 19.31
N GLN A 259 -2.41 -4.43 18.42
CA GLN A 259 -1.06 -4.97 18.63
C GLN A 259 -0.04 -3.87 18.87
N THR A 260 -0.10 -2.81 18.05
CA THR A 260 0.83 -1.67 18.15
C THR A 260 0.65 -0.94 19.47
N VAL A 261 -0.59 -0.60 19.85
CA VAL A 261 -0.89 0.14 21.08
C VAL A 261 -0.48 -0.65 22.32
N ALA A 262 -0.79 -1.95 22.36
CA ALA A 262 -0.41 -2.81 23.48
C ALA A 262 1.10 -2.83 23.69
N LEU A 263 1.88 -3.13 22.64
CA LEU A 263 3.34 -3.26 22.73
C LEU A 263 4.07 -1.93 22.97
N LEU A 264 3.58 -0.82 22.43
CA LEU A 264 4.17 0.49 22.66
C LEU A 264 3.73 1.08 24.00
N GLY A 265 2.50 0.76 24.45
CA GLY A 265 1.99 1.15 25.76
C GLY A 265 2.75 0.49 26.90
N ASP A 266 3.03 -0.81 26.79
CA ASP A 266 3.81 -1.57 27.79
C ASP A 266 5.26 -1.08 27.95
N LYS A 267 5.83 -0.51 26.88
CA LYS A 267 7.19 0.07 26.87
C LYS A 267 7.24 1.55 27.28
N ALA A 268 6.09 2.21 27.35
CA ALA A 268 6.02 3.63 27.67
C ALA A 268 6.17 3.87 29.18
N CYS A 269 7.02 4.82 29.58
CA CYS A 269 7.13 5.26 30.97
C CYS A 269 5.85 5.94 31.49
N THR A 270 4.99 6.45 30.58
CA THR A 270 3.70 7.07 30.83
C THR A 270 2.67 6.49 29.88
N PRO A 271 1.41 6.30 30.33
CA PRO A 271 0.33 5.83 29.46
C PRO A 271 0.20 6.69 28.21
N LEU A 272 -0.07 6.06 27.08
CA LEU A 272 -0.34 6.76 25.83
C LEU A 272 -1.66 7.54 25.92
N ALA A 273 -1.65 8.82 25.59
CA ALA A 273 -2.86 9.65 25.53
C ALA A 273 -3.65 9.33 24.26
N ARG A 274 -4.96 9.05 24.42
CA ARG A 274 -5.86 8.74 23.31
C ARG A 274 -6.65 9.99 22.89
N LYS A 275 -6.66 10.28 21.59
CA LYS A 275 -7.49 11.32 20.97
C LYS A 275 -8.29 10.72 19.82
N VAL A 276 -9.58 11.03 19.73
CA VAL A 276 -10.46 10.62 18.61
C VAL A 276 -10.97 11.88 17.92
N ARG A 277 -11.01 11.87 16.61
CA ARG A 277 -11.57 12.92 15.76
C ARG A 277 -12.44 12.28 14.68
N GLU A 278 -13.64 12.81 14.50
CA GLU A 278 -14.50 12.54 13.35
C GLU A 278 -14.49 13.76 12.45
N ASP A 279 -14.35 13.56 11.15
CA ASP A 279 -14.29 14.66 10.19
C ASP A 279 -14.68 14.18 8.79
N VAL A 280 -14.68 15.11 7.85
CA VAL A 280 -14.98 14.87 6.44
C VAL A 280 -13.82 15.37 5.60
N SER A 281 -13.30 14.53 4.69
CA SER A 281 -12.29 14.96 3.72
C SER A 281 -12.84 16.04 2.79
N ALA A 282 -11.98 16.86 2.20
CA ALA A 282 -12.40 17.90 1.25
C ALA A 282 -13.25 17.35 0.09
N PRO A 283 -12.94 16.14 -0.48
CA PRO A 283 -13.80 15.49 -1.48
C PRO A 283 -15.08 14.84 -0.92
N GLY A 284 -15.33 14.87 0.40
CA GLY A 284 -16.61 14.52 1.01
C GLY A 284 -16.72 13.14 1.65
N ARG A 285 -15.61 12.40 1.89
CA ARG A 285 -15.66 11.14 2.65
C ARG A 285 -15.55 11.39 4.15
N HIS A 286 -16.50 10.88 4.91
CA HIS A 286 -16.43 10.83 6.36
C HIS A 286 -15.35 9.86 6.82
N TYR A 287 -14.65 10.21 7.89
CA TYR A 287 -13.67 9.35 8.53
C TYR A 287 -13.60 9.57 10.04
N THR A 288 -13.13 8.55 10.75
CA THR A 288 -12.77 8.62 12.17
C THR A 288 -11.28 8.35 12.30
N SER A 289 -10.53 9.28 12.90
CA SER A 289 -9.13 9.07 13.26
C SER A 289 -8.97 8.89 14.76
N THR A 290 -8.21 7.88 15.19
CA THR A 290 -7.84 7.62 16.58
C THR A 290 -6.32 7.67 16.68
N VAL A 291 -5.82 8.53 17.56
CA VAL A 291 -4.38 8.75 17.77
C VAL A 291 -4.02 8.37 19.20
N TYR A 292 -2.96 7.60 19.37
CA TYR A 292 -2.30 7.38 20.64
C TYR A 292 -0.93 8.06 20.61
N ALA A 293 -0.72 9.01 21.52
CA ALA A 293 0.51 9.80 21.62
C ALA A 293 1.21 9.55 22.97
N ASP A 294 2.53 9.64 22.96
CA ASP A 294 3.34 9.56 24.19
C ASP A 294 3.26 10.84 25.02
N GLY A 295 3.95 10.86 26.18
CA GLY A 295 3.98 12.00 27.10
C GLY A 295 4.56 13.30 26.52
N ALA A 296 5.28 13.24 25.39
CA ALA A 296 5.75 14.38 24.63
C ALA A 296 4.76 14.84 23.55
N GLY A 297 3.60 14.16 23.42
CA GLY A 297 2.60 14.44 22.41
C GLY A 297 2.94 13.86 21.02
N GLN A 298 3.99 13.02 20.92
CA GLN A 298 4.39 12.40 19.67
C GLN A 298 3.44 11.22 19.36
N PRO A 299 2.80 11.17 18.18
CA PRO A 299 1.91 10.08 17.81
C PRO A 299 2.71 8.79 17.67
N ARG A 300 2.25 7.72 18.33
CA ARG A 300 2.89 6.39 18.33
C ARG A 300 2.06 5.36 17.60
N ALA A 301 0.74 5.52 17.59
CA ALA A 301 -0.18 4.72 16.80
C ALA A 301 -1.34 5.59 16.30
N GLU A 302 -1.69 5.45 15.02
CA GLU A 302 -2.85 6.12 14.43
C GLU A 302 -3.71 5.11 13.66
N GLN A 303 -5.04 5.22 13.80
CA GLN A 303 -5.99 4.45 13.02
C GLN A 303 -6.97 5.41 12.33
N TRP A 304 -7.18 5.21 11.02
CA TRP A 304 -8.10 5.95 10.18
C TRP A 304 -9.16 5.01 9.61
N VAL A 305 -10.39 5.12 10.09
CA VAL A 305 -11.56 4.40 9.57
C VAL A 305 -12.24 5.27 8.53
N LEU A 306 -12.28 4.79 7.28
CA LEU A 306 -12.82 5.53 6.13
C LEU A 306 -14.25 5.07 5.87
N HIS A 307 -15.25 5.90 6.26
CA HIS A 307 -16.65 5.52 6.21
C HIS A 307 -17.16 5.41 4.77
N GLY A 308 -17.73 4.25 4.42
CA GLY A 308 -18.15 3.92 3.06
C GLY A 308 -17.00 3.65 2.09
N GLY A 309 -15.73 3.62 2.57
CA GLY A 309 -14.55 3.28 1.77
C GLY A 309 -14.46 1.79 1.47
N GLY A 310 -14.04 1.44 0.25
CA GLY A 310 -13.75 0.08 -0.19
C GLY A 310 -12.26 -0.26 -0.08
N HIS A 311 -11.84 -1.30 -0.83
CA HIS A 311 -10.44 -1.76 -0.91
C HIS A 311 -9.63 -0.89 -1.88
N ALA A 312 -9.26 0.32 -1.48
CA ALA A 312 -8.54 1.28 -2.32
C ALA A 312 -7.73 2.27 -1.48
N TRP A 313 -6.62 2.77 -2.03
CA TRP A 313 -5.77 3.79 -1.41
C TRP A 313 -6.53 5.11 -1.26
N SER A 314 -6.71 5.57 -0.05
CA SER A 314 -7.48 6.76 0.29
C SER A 314 -6.78 8.05 -0.16
N GLY A 315 -7.52 8.96 -0.78
CA GLY A 315 -7.01 10.22 -1.33
C GLY A 315 -6.05 10.02 -2.51
N GLY A 316 -6.03 8.80 -3.09
CA GLY A 316 -5.16 8.48 -4.22
C GLY A 316 -5.63 9.11 -5.54
N SER A 317 -4.88 8.86 -6.61
CA SER A 317 -5.17 9.34 -7.95
C SER A 317 -5.70 8.21 -8.84
N ALA A 318 -6.72 8.50 -9.66
CA ALA A 318 -7.24 7.59 -10.70
C ALA A 318 -6.20 7.23 -11.79
N ALA A 319 -5.03 7.87 -11.80
CA ALA A 319 -3.92 7.49 -12.66
C ALA A 319 -3.30 6.13 -12.30
N GLY A 320 -3.53 5.64 -11.07
CA GLY A 320 -3.18 4.29 -10.62
C GLY A 320 -4.41 3.47 -10.25
N SER A 321 -4.25 2.14 -10.23
CA SER A 321 -5.33 1.24 -9.82
C SER A 321 -5.53 1.23 -8.30
N TYR A 322 -6.70 0.77 -7.85
CA TYR A 322 -7.05 0.69 -6.41
C TYR A 322 -6.86 2.01 -5.66
N ALA A 323 -7.27 3.15 -6.25
CA ALA A 323 -7.28 4.46 -5.65
C ALA A 323 -8.71 4.96 -5.40
N ASP A 324 -8.94 5.64 -4.27
CA ASP A 324 -10.19 6.31 -3.92
C ASP A 324 -9.91 7.81 -3.72
N GLU A 325 -10.27 8.62 -4.71
CA GLU A 325 -10.02 10.07 -4.70
C GLU A 325 -10.84 10.83 -3.64
N LYS A 326 -11.88 10.20 -3.07
CA LYS A 326 -12.79 10.84 -2.12
C LYS A 326 -12.29 10.83 -0.68
N GLY A 327 -11.38 9.93 -0.34
CA GLY A 327 -10.87 9.78 1.02
C GLY A 327 -9.91 10.91 1.44
N PRO A 328 -9.57 10.98 2.74
CA PRO A 328 -8.43 11.79 3.18
C PRO A 328 -7.16 11.29 2.49
N ASP A 329 -6.20 12.19 2.25
CA ASP A 329 -4.94 11.83 1.58
C ASP A 329 -4.05 10.96 2.49
N ALA A 330 -4.14 9.63 2.31
CA ALA A 330 -3.38 8.68 3.10
C ALA A 330 -1.86 8.85 2.93
N SER A 331 -1.40 9.27 1.75
CA SER A 331 0.01 9.52 1.49
C SER A 331 0.52 10.72 2.28
N ALA A 332 -0.19 11.83 2.26
CA ALA A 332 0.15 13.04 3.01
C ALA A 332 0.13 12.77 4.52
N GLU A 333 -0.88 12.07 5.03
CA GLU A 333 -0.98 11.73 6.45
C GLU A 333 0.10 10.73 6.90
N MET A 334 0.46 9.75 6.06
CA MET A 334 1.60 8.87 6.32
C MET A 334 2.91 9.66 6.36
N VAL A 335 3.13 10.58 5.41
CA VAL A 335 4.33 11.44 5.42
C VAL A 335 4.37 12.30 6.68
N ARG A 336 3.26 12.97 7.05
CA ARG A 336 3.15 13.72 8.31
C ARG A 336 3.54 12.85 9.52
N PHE A 337 2.99 11.64 9.60
CA PHE A 337 3.27 10.69 10.69
C PHE A 337 4.72 10.25 10.69
N PHE A 338 5.27 9.86 9.53
CA PHE A 338 6.65 9.38 9.38
C PHE A 338 7.68 10.43 9.77
N MET A 339 7.51 11.68 9.31
CA MET A 339 8.46 12.75 9.60
C MET A 339 8.56 13.09 11.09
N ALA A 340 7.54 12.75 11.89
CA ALA A 340 7.57 12.83 13.34
C ALA A 340 8.33 11.66 13.99
N GLN A 341 8.64 10.56 13.27
CA GLN A 341 9.28 9.38 13.84
C GLN A 341 10.77 9.33 13.51
N ARG A 342 11.54 8.88 14.48
CA ARG A 342 12.97 8.66 14.33
C ARG A 342 13.37 7.42 15.13
N ARG A 343 14.14 6.54 14.51
CA ARG A 343 14.71 5.41 15.22
C ARG A 343 15.77 5.90 16.24
N ALA A 344 15.81 5.27 17.39
CA ALA A 344 16.75 5.59 18.48
C ALA A 344 18.23 5.43 18.05
#